data_bc2c9b5580120af571cf1f1a854e052c
#
_entry.id   bc2c9b5580120af571cf1f1a854e052c
#
_cell.length_a   1.000
_cell.length_b   1.000
_cell.length_c   1.000
_cell.angle_alpha   90.00
_cell.angle_beta   90.00
_cell.angle_gamma   90.00
#
_symmetry.space_group_name_H-M   'P 1'
#
loop_
_entity.id
_entity.type
_entity.pdbx_description
1 polymer ?
#
loop_
_entity_poly.entity_id
_entity_poly.type
_entity_poly.pdbx_seq_one_letter_code
_entity_poly.pdbx_strand_id
1 'polypeptide(L)'
;MTITETNPSLPYAADDPRGLLLRSWAVATDVAASVGPDRLDDPTPCDEFDAATVRAHLLSVGQRVAALGRGEDPFSVGEGVDAVPGDDWRTAFAAAGMDVAAAWADDDLLDRTITLPWAEAPGAGILAMYVSEIVVHTWDLARATGQSPTWDDDVVATGFAALQIGLPDEGRIEAFEAARANMPEGTEDFTYPFDAALPVADGAAPIDRLVAWSGRDPRWTA
;
A
#
# COMPACT_ATOMS: atom_id res chain seq x y z
N MET A 1 -19.99 -3.83 29.21
CA MET A 1 -18.74 -4.56 29.47
C MET A 1 -17.99 -4.56 28.15
N THR A 2 -17.13 -3.56 27.97
CA THR A 2 -16.43 -3.30 26.71
C THR A 2 -15.19 -4.21 26.69
N ILE A 3 -15.20 -5.19 25.81
CA ILE A 3 -14.03 -6.04 25.57
C ILE A 3 -13.08 -5.20 24.72
N THR A 4 -12.06 -4.64 25.34
CA THR A 4 -10.89 -4.12 24.64
C THR A 4 -10.11 -5.34 24.14
N GLU A 5 -10.33 -5.75 22.90
CA GLU A 5 -9.43 -6.69 22.25
C GLU A 5 -8.06 -6.01 22.13
N THR A 6 -7.14 -6.40 22.99
CA THR A 6 -5.73 -6.08 22.86
C THR A 6 -5.24 -6.80 21.62
N ASN A 7 -5.03 -6.04 20.56
CA ASN A 7 -4.26 -6.48 19.40
C ASN A 7 -2.94 -7.08 19.93
N PRO A 8 -2.54 -8.31 19.53
CA PRO A 8 -1.28 -8.87 19.98
C PRO A 8 -0.18 -7.86 19.63
N SER A 9 0.55 -7.41 20.64
CA SER A 9 1.59 -6.40 20.47
C SER A 9 2.56 -6.86 19.38
N LEU A 10 2.63 -6.12 18.28
CA LEU A 10 3.66 -6.34 17.28
C LEU A 10 5.03 -6.26 17.97
N PRO A 11 6.02 -7.08 17.55
CA PRO A 11 7.32 -7.15 18.20
C PRO A 11 8.17 -5.88 18.04
N TYR A 12 7.65 -4.86 17.39
CA TYR A 12 8.35 -3.64 17.00
C TYR A 12 7.89 -2.41 17.79
N ALA A 13 8.79 -1.41 17.95
CA ALA A 13 8.45 -0.10 18.52
C ALA A 13 7.40 0.61 17.65
N ALA A 14 6.72 1.60 18.24
CA ALA A 14 5.60 2.29 17.57
C ALA A 14 6.05 3.03 16.29
N ASP A 15 7.27 3.54 16.28
CA ASP A 15 7.91 4.29 15.18
C ASP A 15 8.80 3.41 14.27
N ASP A 16 8.92 2.11 14.56
CA ASP A 16 9.66 1.17 13.70
C ASP A 16 8.92 1.02 12.36
N PRO A 17 9.60 1.23 11.21
CA PRO A 17 8.95 1.16 9.89
C PRO A 17 8.31 -0.21 9.61
N ARG A 18 8.83 -1.30 10.17
CA ARG A 18 8.24 -2.65 10.09
C ARG A 18 6.91 -2.71 10.83
N GLY A 19 6.87 -2.11 12.03
CA GLY A 19 5.65 -2.01 12.84
C GLY A 19 4.58 -1.17 12.14
N LEU A 20 4.96 -0.04 11.55
CA LEU A 20 4.07 0.83 10.76
C LEU A 20 3.49 0.09 9.56
N LEU A 21 4.33 -0.63 8.81
CA LEU A 21 3.89 -1.42 7.67
C LEU A 21 2.94 -2.55 8.08
N LEU A 22 3.24 -3.29 9.15
CA LEU A 22 2.37 -4.38 9.62
C LEU A 22 1.04 -3.86 10.17
N ARG A 23 0.99 -2.65 10.76
CA ARG A 23 -0.28 -2.01 11.16
C ARG A 23 -1.12 -1.60 9.95
N SER A 24 -0.49 -1.03 8.90
CA SER A 24 -1.22 -0.75 7.65
C SER A 24 -1.74 -2.04 7.01
N TRP A 25 -0.93 -3.11 7.05
CA TRP A 25 -1.30 -4.43 6.53
C TRP A 25 -2.46 -5.07 7.27
N ALA A 26 -2.58 -4.86 8.57
CA ALA A 26 -3.71 -5.35 9.35
C ALA A 26 -5.03 -4.71 8.89
N VAL A 27 -5.03 -3.40 8.63
CA VAL A 27 -6.20 -2.69 8.07
C VAL A 27 -6.52 -3.23 6.66
N ALA A 28 -5.50 -3.40 5.81
CA ALA A 28 -5.68 -3.97 4.47
C ALA A 28 -6.28 -5.39 4.53
N THR A 29 -5.83 -6.22 5.48
CA THR A 29 -6.35 -7.57 5.70
C THR A 29 -7.84 -7.55 6.02
N ASP A 30 -8.26 -6.68 6.94
CA ASP A 30 -9.67 -6.58 7.34
C ASP A 30 -10.56 -6.07 6.22
N VAL A 31 -10.11 -5.06 5.49
CA VAL A 31 -10.83 -4.50 4.33
C VAL A 31 -10.94 -5.55 3.22
N ALA A 32 -9.83 -6.17 2.81
CA ALA A 32 -9.79 -7.15 1.74
C ALA A 32 -10.65 -8.40 2.03
N ALA A 33 -10.61 -8.89 3.28
CA ALA A 33 -11.39 -10.04 3.72
C ALA A 33 -12.90 -9.75 3.85
N SER A 34 -13.29 -8.48 3.88
CA SER A 34 -14.69 -8.05 4.02
C SER A 34 -15.36 -7.69 2.69
N VAL A 35 -14.66 -7.84 1.57
CA VAL A 35 -15.22 -7.60 0.23
C VAL A 35 -16.16 -8.75 -0.13
N GLY A 36 -17.43 -8.42 -0.31
CA GLY A 36 -18.44 -9.38 -0.78
C GLY A 36 -18.27 -9.73 -2.27
N PRO A 37 -18.73 -10.92 -2.69
CA PRO A 37 -18.60 -11.35 -4.08
C PRO A 37 -19.41 -10.48 -5.06
N ASP A 38 -20.43 -9.79 -4.59
CA ASP A 38 -21.29 -8.86 -5.33
C ASP A 38 -20.67 -7.47 -5.50
N ARG A 39 -19.51 -7.22 -4.89
CA ARG A 39 -18.80 -5.93 -4.94
C ARG A 39 -17.49 -5.99 -5.73
N LEU A 40 -17.15 -7.14 -6.32
CA LEU A 40 -15.88 -7.35 -6.99
C LEU A 40 -15.68 -6.49 -8.25
N ASP A 41 -16.76 -6.25 -8.97
CA ASP A 41 -16.76 -5.46 -10.22
C ASP A 41 -17.02 -3.96 -9.95
N ASP A 42 -17.08 -3.54 -8.67
CA ASP A 42 -17.32 -2.14 -8.35
C ASP A 42 -16.12 -1.27 -8.79
N PRO A 43 -16.38 -0.08 -9.37
CA PRO A 43 -15.33 0.87 -9.69
C PRO A 43 -14.65 1.36 -8.42
N THR A 44 -13.37 1.71 -8.51
CA THR A 44 -12.60 2.24 -7.40
C THR A 44 -12.09 3.66 -7.69
N PRO A 45 -11.60 4.40 -6.69
CA PRO A 45 -10.91 5.66 -6.91
C PRO A 45 -9.61 5.54 -7.73
N CYS A 46 -9.09 4.33 -7.90
CA CYS A 46 -8.02 4.01 -8.85
C CYS A 46 -8.68 3.66 -10.18
N ASP A 47 -8.76 4.60 -11.11
CA ASP A 47 -9.58 4.50 -12.34
C ASP A 47 -9.29 3.26 -13.20
N GLU A 48 -8.10 2.68 -13.07
CA GLU A 48 -7.67 1.51 -13.84
C GLU A 48 -8.05 0.19 -13.20
N PHE A 49 -8.46 0.19 -11.91
CA PHE A 49 -8.68 -1.00 -11.11
C PHE A 49 -10.11 -1.06 -10.57
N ASP A 50 -10.80 -2.17 -10.80
CA ASP A 50 -11.98 -2.55 -10.03
C ASP A 50 -11.61 -3.09 -8.64
N ALA A 51 -12.61 -3.35 -7.80
CA ALA A 51 -12.39 -3.82 -6.44
C ALA A 51 -11.67 -5.18 -6.38
N ALA A 52 -11.93 -6.08 -7.33
CA ALA A 52 -11.24 -7.37 -7.41
C ALA A 52 -9.76 -7.18 -7.71
N THR A 53 -9.45 -6.30 -8.66
CA THR A 53 -8.08 -5.99 -9.07
C THR A 53 -7.29 -5.32 -7.96
N VAL A 54 -7.86 -4.29 -7.28
CA VAL A 54 -7.21 -3.66 -6.12
C VAL A 54 -6.94 -4.68 -5.00
N ARG A 55 -7.91 -5.56 -4.71
CA ARG A 55 -7.73 -6.61 -3.70
C ARG A 55 -6.58 -7.55 -4.05
N ALA A 56 -6.51 -7.99 -5.30
CA ALA A 56 -5.45 -8.87 -5.79
C ALA A 56 -4.09 -8.17 -5.81
N HIS A 57 -4.06 -6.91 -6.23
CA HIS A 57 -2.87 -6.07 -6.23
C HIS A 57 -2.31 -5.87 -4.83
N LEU A 58 -3.13 -5.54 -3.83
CA LEU A 58 -2.70 -5.41 -2.44
C LEU A 58 -1.99 -6.68 -1.94
N LEU A 59 -2.51 -7.87 -2.26
CA LEU A 59 -1.85 -9.13 -1.86
C LEU A 59 -0.48 -9.26 -2.52
N SER A 60 -0.37 -8.93 -3.82
CA SER A 60 0.92 -8.92 -4.53
C SER A 60 1.91 -7.90 -3.96
N VAL A 61 1.43 -6.73 -3.51
CA VAL A 61 2.27 -5.75 -2.82
C VAL A 61 2.92 -6.35 -1.57
N GLY A 62 2.17 -7.07 -0.73
CA GLY A 62 2.74 -7.78 0.42
C GLY A 62 3.81 -8.80 0.04
N GLN A 63 3.57 -9.58 -1.02
CA GLN A 63 4.53 -10.56 -1.53
C GLN A 63 5.80 -9.89 -2.07
N ARG A 64 5.67 -8.74 -2.77
CA ARG A 64 6.81 -7.93 -3.24
C ARG A 64 7.64 -7.37 -2.09
N VAL A 65 6.99 -6.87 -1.05
CA VAL A 65 7.67 -6.39 0.15
C VAL A 65 8.47 -7.51 0.82
N ALA A 66 7.91 -8.71 0.92
CA ALA A 66 8.63 -9.87 1.45
C ALA A 66 9.82 -10.27 0.56
N ALA A 67 9.66 -10.28 -0.76
CA ALA A 67 10.74 -10.55 -1.71
C ALA A 67 11.90 -9.56 -1.53
N LEU A 68 11.62 -8.27 -1.39
CA LEU A 68 12.64 -7.25 -1.12
C LEU A 68 13.40 -7.51 0.18
N GLY A 69 12.73 -7.89 1.25
CA GLY A 69 13.38 -8.26 2.52
C GLY A 69 14.35 -9.43 2.36
N ARG A 70 13.99 -10.42 1.54
CA ARG A 70 14.86 -11.56 1.20
C ARG A 70 15.97 -11.22 0.20
N GLY A 71 15.97 -10.01 -0.38
CA GLY A 71 16.91 -9.62 -1.44
C GLY A 71 16.61 -10.27 -2.79
N GLU A 72 15.37 -10.68 -3.00
CA GLU A 72 14.85 -11.20 -4.26
C GLU A 72 14.32 -10.07 -5.15
N ASP A 73 14.16 -10.34 -6.44
CA ASP A 73 13.56 -9.40 -7.39
C ASP A 73 12.04 -9.26 -7.12
N PRO A 74 11.55 -8.07 -6.71
CA PRO A 74 10.14 -7.85 -6.46
C PRO A 74 9.29 -7.98 -7.75
N PHE A 75 9.87 -7.80 -8.93
CA PHE A 75 9.19 -7.95 -10.22
C PHE A 75 8.98 -9.42 -10.63
N SER A 76 9.61 -10.37 -9.92
CA SER A 76 9.26 -11.79 -10.06
C SER A 76 7.85 -12.09 -9.53
N VAL A 77 7.28 -11.19 -8.73
CA VAL A 77 5.88 -11.24 -8.26
C VAL A 77 5.00 -10.49 -9.27
N GLY A 78 3.94 -11.12 -9.75
CA GLY A 78 2.99 -10.52 -10.71
C GLY A 78 2.27 -9.28 -10.14
N GLU A 79 1.55 -8.56 -11.03
CA GLU A 79 0.77 -7.36 -10.65
C GLU A 79 -0.43 -7.66 -9.75
N GLY A 80 -0.93 -8.90 -9.81
CA GLY A 80 -2.02 -9.39 -9.00
C GLY A 80 -1.98 -10.91 -8.88
N VAL A 81 -2.80 -11.45 -8.00
CA VAL A 81 -2.98 -12.90 -7.87
C VAL A 81 -4.23 -13.34 -8.63
N ASP A 82 -4.12 -14.36 -9.46
CA ASP A 82 -5.25 -14.87 -10.26
C ASP A 82 -6.33 -15.50 -9.38
N ALA A 83 -5.94 -16.16 -8.29
CA ALA A 83 -6.87 -16.82 -7.38
C ALA A 83 -6.25 -17.06 -6.00
N VAL A 84 -7.09 -16.98 -4.98
CA VAL A 84 -6.76 -17.40 -3.62
C VAL A 84 -7.49 -18.71 -3.33
N PRO A 85 -6.79 -19.77 -2.85
CA PRO A 85 -7.41 -21.05 -2.57
C PRO A 85 -8.62 -20.93 -1.63
N GLY A 86 -9.77 -21.45 -2.05
CA GLY A 86 -11.00 -21.40 -1.26
C GLY A 86 -11.59 -20.00 -1.09
N ASP A 87 -11.11 -19.01 -1.82
CA ASP A 87 -11.47 -17.59 -1.68
C ASP A 87 -11.22 -17.04 -0.25
N ASP A 88 -10.27 -17.65 0.46
CA ASP A 88 -9.92 -17.28 1.84
C ASP A 88 -8.87 -16.15 1.88
N TRP A 89 -9.32 -14.96 1.51
CA TRP A 89 -8.49 -13.76 1.45
C TRP A 89 -7.90 -13.39 2.82
N ARG A 90 -8.63 -13.62 3.91
CA ARG A 90 -8.11 -13.35 5.25
C ARG A 90 -6.86 -14.19 5.54
N THR A 91 -6.93 -15.48 5.28
CA THR A 91 -5.77 -16.37 5.47
C THR A 91 -4.62 -16.02 4.53
N ALA A 92 -4.90 -15.66 3.27
CA ALA A 92 -3.87 -15.26 2.30
C ALA A 92 -3.15 -13.97 2.75
N PHE A 93 -3.88 -12.93 3.15
CA PHE A 93 -3.30 -11.68 3.65
C PHE A 93 -2.53 -11.90 4.96
N ALA A 94 -3.07 -12.69 5.89
CA ALA A 94 -2.38 -13.01 7.14
C ALA A 94 -1.05 -13.74 6.87
N ALA A 95 -1.03 -14.68 5.95
CA ALA A 95 0.20 -15.39 5.55
C ALA A 95 1.23 -14.43 4.92
N ALA A 96 0.81 -13.54 4.03
CA ALA A 96 1.69 -12.54 3.44
C ALA A 96 2.27 -11.58 4.50
N GLY A 97 1.47 -11.15 5.48
CA GLY A 97 1.96 -10.32 6.59
C GLY A 97 2.99 -11.04 7.46
N MET A 98 2.80 -12.33 7.73
CA MET A 98 3.79 -13.14 8.44
C MET A 98 5.09 -13.30 7.62
N ASP A 99 4.99 -13.47 6.30
CA ASP A 99 6.14 -13.57 5.41
C ASP A 99 6.93 -12.25 5.36
N VAL A 100 6.24 -11.12 5.30
CA VAL A 100 6.86 -9.78 5.42
C VAL A 100 7.60 -9.64 6.75
N ALA A 101 6.96 -9.98 7.88
CA ALA A 101 7.58 -9.87 9.19
C ALA A 101 8.84 -10.74 9.30
N ALA A 102 8.82 -11.94 8.75
CA ALA A 102 9.97 -12.85 8.73
C ALA A 102 11.09 -12.34 7.82
N ALA A 103 10.75 -11.83 6.63
CA ALA A 103 11.71 -11.35 5.64
C ALA A 103 12.47 -10.10 6.10
N TRP A 104 11.85 -9.26 6.93
CA TRP A 104 12.42 -8.01 7.44
C TRP A 104 12.85 -8.08 8.90
N ALA A 105 13.02 -9.29 9.47
CA ALA A 105 13.34 -9.46 10.89
C ALA A 105 14.75 -8.95 11.27
N ASP A 106 15.69 -8.88 10.32
CA ASP A 106 17.04 -8.40 10.55
C ASP A 106 17.09 -6.87 10.53
N ASP A 107 17.56 -6.26 11.61
CA ASP A 107 17.67 -4.81 11.76
C ASP A 107 18.61 -4.17 10.73
N ASP A 108 19.65 -4.88 10.30
CA ASP A 108 20.60 -4.39 9.29
C ASP A 108 19.94 -4.11 7.94
N LEU A 109 18.77 -4.71 7.67
CA LEU A 109 18.00 -4.45 6.45
C LEU A 109 17.45 -3.04 6.39
N LEU A 110 17.19 -2.41 7.53
CA LEU A 110 16.63 -1.05 7.57
C LEU A 110 17.61 -0.01 7.04
N ASP A 111 18.91 -0.24 7.22
CA ASP A 111 19.97 0.66 6.76
C ASP A 111 20.52 0.27 5.38
N ARG A 112 20.20 -0.94 4.90
CA ARG A 112 20.67 -1.43 3.60
C ARG A 112 20.03 -0.60 2.47
N THR A 113 20.86 -0.05 1.59
CA THR A 113 20.39 0.60 0.36
C THR A 113 19.72 -0.41 -0.56
N ILE A 114 18.50 -0.10 -0.97
CA ILE A 114 17.70 -0.85 -1.94
C ILE A 114 17.44 0.06 -3.13
N THR A 115 17.72 -0.44 -4.33
CA THR A 115 17.48 0.26 -5.58
C THR A 115 16.29 -0.38 -6.30
N LEU A 116 15.29 0.44 -6.59
CA LEU A 116 14.14 0.14 -7.44
C LEU A 116 14.24 1.00 -8.71
N PRO A 117 13.54 0.68 -9.80
CA PRO A 117 13.58 1.50 -11.03
C PRO A 117 13.24 2.98 -10.81
N TRP A 118 12.42 3.28 -9.81
CA TRP A 118 11.93 4.63 -9.51
C TRP A 118 12.46 5.22 -8.19
N ALA A 119 13.22 4.47 -7.39
CA ALA A 119 13.70 4.94 -6.10
C ALA A 119 15.00 4.24 -5.67
N GLU A 120 15.86 4.96 -4.97
CA GLU A 120 16.96 4.40 -4.22
C GLU A 120 16.90 4.95 -2.80
N ALA A 121 16.77 4.10 -1.81
CA ALA A 121 16.63 4.49 -0.42
C ALA A 121 17.11 3.39 0.53
N PRO A 122 17.39 3.71 1.80
CA PRO A 122 17.53 2.72 2.86
C PRO A 122 16.25 1.88 2.99
N GLY A 123 16.38 0.64 3.46
CA GLY A 123 15.24 -0.26 3.65
C GLY A 123 14.10 0.35 4.47
N ALA A 124 14.42 1.14 5.49
CA ALA A 124 13.43 1.89 6.25
C ALA A 124 12.59 2.84 5.36
N GLY A 125 13.24 3.55 4.43
CA GLY A 125 12.57 4.43 3.47
C GLY A 125 11.71 3.65 2.46
N ILE A 126 12.20 2.49 2.01
CA ILE A 126 11.43 1.59 1.14
C ILE A 126 10.18 1.08 1.87
N LEU A 127 10.28 0.66 3.14
CA LEU A 127 9.10 0.26 3.92
C LEU A 127 8.12 1.40 4.09
N ALA A 128 8.58 2.63 4.35
CA ALA A 128 7.71 3.81 4.46
C ALA A 128 6.97 4.10 3.13
N MET A 129 7.64 3.92 2.00
CA MET A 129 7.02 4.03 0.67
C MET A 129 5.92 2.97 0.49
N TYR A 130 6.16 1.72 0.89
CA TYR A 130 5.14 0.68 0.83
C TYR A 130 4.00 0.88 1.84
N VAL A 131 4.23 1.57 2.97
CA VAL A 131 3.13 2.02 3.85
C VAL A 131 2.17 2.91 3.07
N SER A 132 2.68 3.87 2.27
CA SER A 132 1.80 4.74 1.47
C SER A 132 1.00 3.96 0.43
N GLU A 133 1.62 3.03 -0.26
CA GLU A 133 1.01 2.15 -1.25
C GLU A 133 -0.16 1.35 -0.64
N ILE A 134 0.12 0.68 0.49
CA ILE A 134 -0.88 -0.11 1.21
C ILE A 134 -2.04 0.76 1.69
N VAL A 135 -1.76 1.95 2.25
CA VAL A 135 -2.79 2.85 2.77
C VAL A 135 -3.68 3.36 1.64
N VAL A 136 -3.10 3.83 0.52
CA VAL A 136 -3.86 4.36 -0.62
C VAL A 136 -4.76 3.29 -1.21
N HIS A 137 -4.24 2.13 -1.55
CA HIS A 137 -5.06 1.07 -2.16
C HIS A 137 -6.02 0.40 -1.19
N THR A 138 -5.73 0.37 0.11
CA THR A 138 -6.70 -0.03 1.12
C THR A 138 -7.86 0.97 1.20
N TRP A 139 -7.57 2.26 1.09
CA TRP A 139 -8.59 3.30 1.03
C TRP A 139 -9.42 3.19 -0.26
N ASP A 140 -8.78 2.97 -1.42
CA ASP A 140 -9.46 2.76 -2.70
C ASP A 140 -10.48 1.61 -2.57
N LEU A 141 -10.05 0.46 -2.04
CA LEU A 141 -10.90 -0.72 -1.85
C LEU A 141 -12.03 -0.48 -0.84
N ALA A 142 -11.73 0.19 0.27
CA ALA A 142 -12.73 0.51 1.29
C ALA A 142 -13.81 1.44 0.73
N ARG A 143 -13.42 2.47 -0.04
CA ARG A 143 -14.37 3.40 -0.67
C ARG A 143 -15.25 2.69 -1.69
N ALA A 144 -14.67 1.89 -2.57
CA ALA A 144 -15.39 1.10 -3.57
C ALA A 144 -16.44 0.20 -2.93
N THR A 145 -16.11 -0.44 -1.81
CA THR A 145 -16.95 -1.46 -1.17
C THR A 145 -17.79 -0.93 0.01
N GLY A 146 -17.82 0.41 0.21
CA GLY A 146 -18.64 1.06 1.23
C GLY A 146 -18.16 0.81 2.67
N GLN A 147 -16.90 0.47 2.86
CA GLN A 147 -16.28 0.25 4.17
C GLN A 147 -15.70 1.56 4.73
N SER A 148 -15.55 1.64 6.05
CA SER A 148 -15.00 2.79 6.77
C SER A 148 -14.00 2.31 7.82
N PRO A 149 -12.79 1.92 7.43
CA PRO A 149 -11.79 1.45 8.37
C PRO A 149 -11.32 2.59 9.30
N THR A 150 -10.83 2.21 10.49
CA THR A 150 -10.14 3.14 11.38
C THR A 150 -8.67 3.21 10.96
N TRP A 151 -8.17 4.42 10.79
CA TRP A 151 -6.80 4.68 10.41
C TRP A 151 -5.93 4.98 11.63
N ASP A 152 -4.74 4.41 11.66
CA ASP A 152 -3.70 4.72 12.64
C ASP A 152 -2.99 6.02 12.20
N ASP A 153 -2.96 7.02 13.08
CA ASP A 153 -2.42 8.35 12.75
C ASP A 153 -0.92 8.29 12.40
N ASP A 154 -0.13 7.46 13.07
CA ASP A 154 1.31 7.31 12.80
C ASP A 154 1.55 6.64 11.43
N VAL A 155 0.72 5.64 11.09
CA VAL A 155 0.75 4.97 9.79
C VAL A 155 0.43 5.97 8.67
N VAL A 156 -0.65 6.74 8.83
CA VAL A 156 -1.07 7.74 7.84
C VAL A 156 -0.01 8.84 7.69
N ALA A 157 0.54 9.32 8.81
CA ALA A 157 1.58 10.35 8.77
C ALA A 157 2.85 9.87 8.07
N THR A 158 3.28 8.61 8.32
CA THR A 158 4.44 8.00 7.67
C THR A 158 4.21 7.82 6.17
N GLY A 159 3.06 7.28 5.78
CA GLY A 159 2.70 7.11 4.37
C GLY A 159 2.63 8.45 3.64
N PHE A 160 2.06 9.48 4.27
CA PHE A 160 1.97 10.81 3.69
C PHE A 160 3.35 11.45 3.49
N ALA A 161 4.23 11.37 4.49
CA ALA A 161 5.60 11.87 4.36
C ALA A 161 6.38 11.15 3.25
N ALA A 162 6.23 9.83 3.13
CA ALA A 162 6.85 9.05 2.07
C ALA A 162 6.33 9.44 0.68
N LEU A 163 5.01 9.65 0.54
CA LEU A 163 4.41 10.14 -0.70
C LEU A 163 4.95 11.51 -1.10
N GLN A 164 5.10 12.44 -0.16
CA GLN A 164 5.62 13.77 -0.45
C GLN A 164 7.07 13.75 -0.92
N ILE A 165 7.86 12.77 -0.48
CA ILE A 165 9.24 12.57 -0.96
C ILE A 165 9.26 11.97 -2.36
N GLY A 166 8.45 10.94 -2.59
CA GLY A 166 8.42 10.16 -3.85
C GLY A 166 7.62 10.83 -4.97
N LEU A 167 6.61 11.63 -4.59
CA LEU A 167 5.68 12.27 -5.52
C LEU A 167 5.63 13.77 -5.22
N PRO A 168 6.43 14.60 -5.89
CA PRO A 168 6.33 16.04 -5.76
C PRO A 168 4.93 16.53 -6.18
N ASP A 169 4.51 17.69 -5.71
CA ASP A 169 3.22 18.30 -6.08
C ASP A 169 3.17 18.72 -7.56
N GLU A 170 4.31 19.05 -8.15
CA GLU A 170 4.47 19.42 -9.55
C GLU A 170 5.46 18.49 -10.26
N GLY A 171 5.37 18.38 -11.58
CA GLY A 171 6.33 17.65 -12.41
C GLY A 171 6.27 16.11 -12.28
N ARG A 172 5.17 15.56 -11.79
CA ARG A 172 5.03 14.09 -11.60
C ARG A 172 5.11 13.33 -12.90
N ILE A 173 4.46 13.82 -13.95
CA ILE A 173 4.43 13.16 -15.27
C ILE A 173 5.85 13.10 -15.83
N GLU A 174 6.59 14.20 -15.78
CA GLU A 174 7.97 14.27 -16.26
C GLU A 174 8.89 13.34 -15.45
N ALA A 175 8.71 13.30 -14.11
CA ALA A 175 9.47 12.41 -13.25
C ALA A 175 9.17 10.93 -13.55
N PHE A 176 7.90 10.60 -13.81
CA PHE A 176 7.49 9.26 -14.19
C PHE A 176 8.05 8.85 -15.56
N GLU A 177 7.93 9.70 -16.57
CA GLU A 177 8.51 9.41 -17.90
C GLU A 177 10.03 9.21 -17.84
N ALA A 178 10.72 9.94 -16.97
CA ALA A 178 12.13 9.73 -16.72
C ALA A 178 12.41 8.38 -16.02
N ALA A 179 11.58 7.99 -15.06
CA ALA A 179 11.70 6.69 -14.38
C ALA A 179 11.35 5.52 -15.32
N ARG A 180 10.37 5.70 -16.21
CA ARG A 180 9.93 4.70 -17.19
C ARG A 180 11.08 4.21 -18.08
N ALA A 181 12.03 5.07 -18.40
CA ALA A 181 13.21 4.69 -19.17
C ALA A 181 14.10 3.65 -18.46
N ASN A 182 13.94 3.47 -17.15
CA ASN A 182 14.69 2.52 -16.34
C ASN A 182 13.85 1.31 -15.90
N MET A 183 12.58 1.23 -16.33
CA MET A 183 11.69 0.12 -16.00
C MET A 183 12.15 -1.17 -16.71
N PRO A 184 11.91 -2.35 -16.12
CA PRO A 184 12.22 -3.62 -16.74
C PRO A 184 11.49 -3.80 -18.08
N GLU A 185 12.13 -4.53 -19.02
CA GLU A 185 11.49 -4.95 -20.27
C GLU A 185 10.21 -5.75 -19.97
N GLY A 186 9.11 -5.46 -20.65
CA GLY A 186 7.81 -6.09 -20.42
C GLY A 186 6.89 -5.31 -19.47
N THR A 187 7.31 -4.11 -19.04
CA THR A 187 6.49 -3.20 -18.24
C THR A 187 6.04 -1.96 -19.04
N GLU A 188 6.01 -2.08 -20.38
CA GLU A 188 5.68 -0.97 -21.27
C GLU A 188 4.26 -0.44 -21.06
N ASP A 189 3.33 -1.33 -20.65
CA ASP A 189 1.93 -0.99 -20.36
C ASP A 189 1.73 -0.48 -18.94
N PHE A 190 2.81 -0.35 -18.14
CA PHE A 190 2.70 0.19 -16.78
C PHE A 190 2.25 1.65 -16.85
N THR A 191 1.09 1.92 -16.30
CA THR A 191 0.54 3.26 -16.17
C THR A 191 0.94 3.86 -14.82
N TYR A 192 1.03 5.19 -14.78
CA TYR A 192 1.38 5.87 -13.56
C TYR A 192 0.16 5.91 -12.61
N PRO A 193 0.25 5.29 -11.42
CA PRO A 193 -0.92 5.10 -10.57
C PRO A 193 -1.34 6.35 -9.78
N PHE A 194 -0.63 7.48 -9.95
CA PHE A 194 -0.80 8.67 -9.12
C PHE A 194 -0.98 9.93 -9.97
N ASP A 195 -2.18 10.47 -9.99
CA ASP A 195 -2.50 11.76 -10.61
C ASP A 195 -1.89 12.95 -9.86
N ALA A 196 -2.06 14.14 -10.40
CA ALA A 196 -1.69 15.38 -9.73
C ALA A 196 -2.38 15.50 -8.36
N ALA A 197 -1.68 16.10 -7.39
CA ALA A 197 -2.26 16.33 -6.07
C ALA A 197 -3.53 17.18 -6.15
N LEU A 198 -4.57 16.78 -5.43
CA LEU A 198 -5.82 17.52 -5.34
C LEU A 198 -5.82 18.43 -4.10
N PRO A 199 -6.42 19.63 -4.19
CA PRO A 199 -6.55 20.50 -3.05
C PRO A 199 -7.56 19.92 -2.04
N VAL A 200 -7.25 20.06 -0.76
CA VAL A 200 -8.14 19.73 0.37
C VAL A 200 -8.41 20.95 1.23
N ALA A 201 -9.51 20.92 1.99
CA ALA A 201 -9.83 21.97 2.92
C ALA A 201 -8.81 22.07 4.06
N ASP A 202 -8.65 23.29 4.61
CA ASP A 202 -7.89 23.48 5.84
C ASP A 202 -8.50 22.62 6.97
N GLY A 203 -7.68 21.82 7.64
CA GLY A 203 -8.16 20.91 8.68
C GLY A 203 -8.78 19.61 8.21
N ALA A 204 -8.63 19.24 6.91
CA ALA A 204 -9.00 17.92 6.41
C ALA A 204 -8.35 16.81 7.24
N ALA A 205 -9.05 15.67 7.36
CA ALA A 205 -8.53 14.51 8.07
C ALA A 205 -7.18 14.05 7.49
N PRO A 206 -6.26 13.50 8.30
CA PRO A 206 -4.95 13.05 7.82
C PRO A 206 -5.06 12.13 6.59
N ILE A 207 -5.97 11.16 6.62
CA ILE A 207 -6.19 10.25 5.50
C ILE A 207 -6.66 10.97 4.23
N ASP A 208 -7.54 11.97 4.34
CA ASP A 208 -8.03 12.75 3.20
C ASP A 208 -6.89 13.55 2.55
N ARG A 209 -5.96 14.04 3.36
CA ARG A 209 -4.77 14.75 2.86
C ARG A 209 -3.82 13.80 2.12
N LEU A 210 -3.62 12.58 2.64
CA LEU A 210 -2.78 11.57 2.03
C LEU A 210 -3.35 11.15 0.67
N VAL A 211 -4.62 10.78 0.62
CA VAL A 211 -5.24 10.30 -0.63
C VAL A 211 -5.38 11.41 -1.67
N ALA A 212 -5.67 12.65 -1.25
CA ALA A 212 -5.68 13.79 -2.16
C ALA A 212 -4.28 14.08 -2.74
N TRP A 213 -3.21 13.90 -1.94
CA TRP A 213 -1.85 14.01 -2.44
C TRP A 213 -1.55 12.93 -3.48
N SER A 214 -2.09 11.73 -3.35
CA SER A 214 -1.97 10.67 -4.35
C SER A 214 -2.87 10.83 -5.59
N GLY A 215 -3.63 11.93 -5.68
CA GLY A 215 -4.51 12.24 -6.80
C GLY A 215 -5.95 11.73 -6.65
N ARG A 216 -6.32 11.09 -5.52
CA ARG A 216 -7.68 10.62 -5.26
C ARG A 216 -8.56 11.73 -4.69
N ASP A 217 -9.80 11.87 -5.16
CA ASP A 217 -10.78 12.76 -4.51
C ASP A 217 -11.29 12.15 -3.21
N PRO A 218 -11.00 12.75 -2.03
CA PRO A 218 -11.48 12.23 -0.75
C PRO A 218 -13.01 12.09 -0.64
N ARG A 219 -13.76 12.80 -1.52
CA ARG A 219 -15.22 12.77 -1.59
C ARG A 219 -15.75 11.71 -2.55
N TRP A 220 -14.87 10.95 -3.19
CA TRP A 220 -15.25 9.92 -4.14
C TRP A 220 -16.30 8.96 -3.55
N THR A 221 -17.30 8.63 -4.35
CA THR A 221 -18.37 7.68 -4.03
C THR A 221 -18.62 6.79 -5.24
N ALA A 222 -18.86 5.51 -5.00
CA ALA A 222 -19.25 4.54 -6.02
C ALA A 222 -20.65 4.85 -6.58
#